data_4920e92f7dd1df76e23d663f6a9c201d
#
_entry.id   4920e92f7dd1df76e23d663f6a9c201d
#
_cell.length_a   1.000
_cell.length_b   1.000
_cell.length_c   1.000
_cell.angle_alpha   90.00
_cell.angle_beta   90.00
_cell.angle_gamma   90.00
#
_symmetry.space_group_name_H-M   'P 1'
#
loop_
_entity.id
_entity.type
_entity.pdbx_description
1 polymer ?
#
loop_
_entity_poly.entity_id
_entity_poly.type
_entity_poly.pdbx_seq_one_letter_code
_entity_poly.pdbx_strand_id
1 'polypeptide(L)'
;IIGDLGNFPAFRGGVAMGPYLQEKFGIPVYINNDGDLFAYGEALAGFLPEVNQTLQLNGVTRQYRNLLGITLGTGFGGGVVLDGVLLRGDNGCGGDVWCMRNERYPQMIAEEGVSIRAVRRVYQEESGQDVEGLTPYDIYQIAEGKREGNPQAAKEAFRQLGEVAGEAMANALNIVDGVAVIGGGLAGAGKYILPGVVAALKGTAGTFGGNAFPILQMDVFNWEDEADREK
;
A
#
# COMPACT_ATOMS: atom_id res chain seq x y z
N ILE A 1 -3.28 23.99 9.55
CA ILE A 1 -2.95 24.60 8.23
C ILE A 1 -2.37 23.49 7.37
N ILE A 2 -2.93 23.31 6.19
CA ILE A 2 -2.37 22.43 5.18
C ILE A 2 -1.24 23.20 4.49
N GLY A 3 -0.04 22.64 4.48
CA GLY A 3 1.15 23.24 3.89
C GLY A 3 1.16 23.23 2.36
N ASP A 4 2.31 23.53 1.77
CA ASP A 4 2.49 23.47 0.33
C ASP A 4 2.41 22.05 -0.20
N LEU A 5 1.30 21.72 -0.84
CA LEU A 5 1.12 20.45 -1.52
C LEU A 5 1.53 20.59 -2.99
N GLY A 6 2.57 19.88 -3.40
CA GLY A 6 3.12 19.97 -4.75
C GLY A 6 2.09 19.74 -5.86
N ASN A 7 1.12 18.87 -5.61
CA ASN A 7 0.05 18.50 -6.55
C ASN A 7 -1.16 19.45 -6.52
N PHE A 8 -1.21 20.39 -5.57
CA PHE A 8 -2.34 21.31 -5.40
C PHE A 8 -1.88 22.76 -5.31
N PRO A 9 -1.60 23.42 -6.44
CA PRO A 9 -1.11 24.80 -6.46
C PRO A 9 -1.99 25.80 -5.71
N ALA A 10 -3.31 25.55 -5.63
CA ALA A 10 -4.26 26.39 -4.89
C ALA A 10 -4.02 26.39 -3.36
N PHE A 11 -3.26 25.43 -2.83
CA PHE A 11 -2.94 25.35 -1.41
C PHE A 11 -1.58 25.99 -1.04
N ARG A 12 -0.89 26.58 -2.02
CA ARG A 12 0.39 27.26 -1.78
C ARG A 12 0.23 28.38 -0.76
N GLY A 13 1.16 28.44 0.20
CA GLY A 13 1.11 29.38 1.33
C GLY A 13 0.25 28.89 2.51
N GLY A 14 -0.33 27.70 2.38
CA GLY A 14 -1.13 27.06 3.43
C GLY A 14 -2.59 27.53 3.46
N VAL A 15 -3.49 26.60 3.72
CA VAL A 15 -4.95 26.83 3.84
C VAL A 15 -5.43 26.37 5.21
N ALA A 16 -6.16 27.21 5.92
CA ALA A 16 -6.80 26.87 7.20
C ALA A 16 -8.11 26.07 6.97
N MET A 17 -7.99 24.91 6.30
CA MET A 17 -9.15 24.12 5.88
C MET A 17 -9.98 23.63 7.08
N GLY A 18 -9.35 23.12 8.12
CA GLY A 18 -10.05 22.61 9.31
C GLY A 18 -10.96 23.67 9.94
N PRO A 19 -10.43 24.83 10.36
CA PRO A 19 -11.23 25.91 10.90
C PRO A 19 -12.35 26.39 9.96
N TYR A 20 -12.06 26.53 8.67
CA TYR A 20 -13.05 26.92 7.67
C TYR A 20 -14.23 25.95 7.56
N LEU A 21 -13.93 24.65 7.49
CA LEU A 21 -14.96 23.60 7.40
C LEU A 21 -15.75 23.48 8.72
N GLN A 22 -15.08 23.62 9.87
CA GLN A 22 -15.74 23.61 11.16
C GLN A 22 -16.72 24.77 11.32
N GLU A 23 -16.33 25.98 10.92
CA GLU A 23 -17.21 27.15 10.89
C GLU A 23 -18.40 26.95 9.95
N LYS A 24 -18.12 26.46 8.72
CA LYS A 24 -19.13 26.27 7.67
C LYS A 24 -20.18 25.22 8.02
N PHE A 25 -19.78 24.11 8.64
CA PHE A 25 -20.66 22.97 8.90
C PHE A 25 -21.13 22.85 10.37
N GLY A 26 -20.55 23.61 11.30
CA GLY A 26 -20.92 23.60 12.72
C GLY A 26 -20.57 22.28 13.43
N ILE A 27 -19.63 21.51 12.90
CA ILE A 27 -19.18 20.23 13.48
C ILE A 27 -17.65 20.24 13.67
N PRO A 28 -17.11 19.48 14.64
CA PRO A 28 -15.66 19.31 14.76
C PRO A 28 -15.05 18.75 13.49
N VAL A 29 -13.95 19.33 13.03
CA VAL A 29 -13.22 18.91 11.81
C VAL A 29 -11.78 18.59 12.18
N TYR A 30 -11.35 17.38 11.86
CA TYR A 30 -10.00 16.88 12.07
C TYR A 30 -9.36 16.63 10.71
N ILE A 31 -8.14 17.15 10.51
CA ILE A 31 -7.37 16.98 9.27
C ILE A 31 -6.19 16.07 9.57
N ASN A 32 -6.01 15.06 8.75
CA ASN A 32 -4.84 14.19 8.79
C ASN A 32 -4.45 13.76 7.37
N ASN A 33 -3.33 13.05 7.23
CA ASN A 33 -2.90 12.40 6.01
C ASN A 33 -3.94 11.36 5.55
N ASP A 34 -4.14 11.18 4.25
CA ASP A 34 -5.14 10.25 3.71
C ASP A 34 -4.76 8.78 3.93
N GLY A 35 -3.47 8.43 3.86
CA GLY A 35 -2.97 7.10 4.21
C GLY A 35 -3.19 6.75 5.68
N ASP A 36 -2.93 7.71 6.59
CA ASP A 36 -3.24 7.59 8.01
C ASP A 36 -4.73 7.34 8.25
N LEU A 37 -5.59 8.13 7.61
CA LEU A 37 -7.05 8.00 7.76
C LEU A 37 -7.56 6.68 7.21
N PHE A 38 -6.99 6.20 6.09
CA PHE A 38 -7.28 4.88 5.55
C PHE A 38 -6.91 3.79 6.56
N ALA A 39 -5.67 3.74 7.03
CA ALA A 39 -5.21 2.75 7.99
C ALA A 39 -6.03 2.77 9.28
N TYR A 40 -6.35 3.96 9.79
CA TYR A 40 -7.15 4.10 11.00
C TYR A 40 -8.60 3.67 10.81
N GLY A 41 -9.20 3.96 9.66
CA GLY A 41 -10.54 3.49 9.29
C GLY A 41 -10.61 1.97 9.22
N GLU A 42 -9.64 1.33 8.59
CA GLU A 42 -9.52 -0.13 8.47
C GLU A 42 -9.28 -0.81 9.82
N ALA A 43 -8.57 -0.14 10.74
CA ALA A 43 -8.36 -0.65 12.08
C ALA A 43 -9.61 -0.53 12.97
N LEU A 44 -10.42 0.52 12.83
CA LEU A 44 -11.56 0.77 13.69
C LEU A 44 -12.85 0.09 13.23
N ALA A 45 -13.10 0.08 11.93
CA ALA A 45 -14.41 -0.32 11.40
C ALA A 45 -14.32 -1.07 10.05
N GLY A 46 -13.12 -1.40 9.58
CA GLY A 46 -12.88 -2.11 8.33
C GLY A 46 -12.31 -3.50 8.54
N PHE A 47 -11.19 -3.78 7.90
CA PHE A 47 -10.62 -5.12 7.76
C PHE A 47 -10.16 -5.75 9.08
N LEU A 48 -9.58 -4.99 10.01
CA LEU A 48 -9.09 -5.54 11.27
C LEU A 48 -10.21 -6.14 12.15
N PRO A 49 -11.36 -5.46 12.39
CA PRO A 49 -12.50 -6.07 13.04
C PRO A 49 -13.06 -7.29 12.30
N GLU A 50 -13.08 -7.28 10.96
CA GLU A 50 -13.56 -8.42 10.15
C GLU A 50 -12.69 -9.66 10.36
N VAL A 51 -11.36 -9.52 10.31
CA VAL A 51 -10.42 -10.61 10.60
C VAL A 51 -10.64 -11.15 12.00
N ASN A 52 -10.70 -10.30 13.00
CA ASN A 52 -10.91 -10.71 14.38
C ASN A 52 -12.26 -11.41 14.61
N GLN A 53 -13.31 -10.94 13.96
CA GLN A 53 -14.62 -11.60 14.00
C GLN A 53 -14.57 -12.99 13.35
N THR A 54 -13.92 -13.11 12.21
CA THR A 54 -13.75 -14.39 11.51
C THR A 54 -12.98 -15.40 12.36
N LEU A 55 -11.88 -14.97 12.99
CA LEU A 55 -11.10 -15.81 13.91
C LEU A 55 -11.96 -16.29 15.08
N GLN A 56 -12.72 -15.40 15.70
CA GLN A 56 -13.60 -15.71 16.82
C GLN A 56 -14.69 -16.72 16.43
N LEU A 57 -15.30 -16.55 15.27
CA LEU A 57 -16.34 -17.48 14.76
C LEU A 57 -15.78 -18.88 14.50
N ASN A 58 -14.49 -19.00 14.20
CA ASN A 58 -13.78 -20.25 14.01
C ASN A 58 -13.12 -20.79 15.30
N GLY A 59 -13.43 -20.20 16.47
CA GLY A 59 -12.92 -20.68 17.76
C GLY A 59 -11.48 -20.28 18.08
N VAL A 60 -10.88 -19.38 17.29
CA VAL A 60 -9.54 -18.86 17.52
C VAL A 60 -9.62 -17.70 18.53
N THR A 61 -8.85 -17.82 19.63
CA THR A 61 -8.84 -16.81 20.70
C THR A 61 -7.88 -15.63 20.43
N ARG A 62 -6.96 -15.80 19.47
CA ARG A 62 -6.04 -14.73 19.06
C ARG A 62 -6.81 -13.57 18.45
N GLN A 63 -6.44 -12.36 18.82
CA GLN A 63 -6.94 -11.14 18.21
C GLN A 63 -5.77 -10.26 17.77
N TYR A 64 -5.86 -9.72 16.58
CA TYR A 64 -4.92 -8.73 16.07
C TYR A 64 -5.32 -7.33 16.55
N ARG A 65 -4.32 -6.49 16.84
CA ARG A 65 -4.52 -5.09 17.30
C ARG A 65 -3.72 -4.10 16.50
N ASN A 66 -2.72 -4.61 15.76
CA ASN A 66 -1.82 -3.81 14.94
C ASN A 66 -2.21 -3.94 13.48
N LEU A 67 -2.12 -2.84 12.74
CA LEU A 67 -2.44 -2.81 11.33
C LEU A 67 -1.47 -1.89 10.60
N LEU A 68 -0.96 -2.37 9.46
CA LEU A 68 -0.28 -1.59 8.43
C LEU A 68 -1.28 -1.34 7.28
N GLY A 69 -1.72 -0.10 7.10
CA GLY A 69 -2.53 0.31 5.96
C GLY A 69 -1.65 0.85 4.84
N ILE A 70 -1.89 0.38 3.61
CA ILE A 70 -1.15 0.78 2.40
C ILE A 70 -2.14 1.31 1.37
N THR A 71 -1.84 2.47 0.79
CA THR A 71 -2.63 3.02 -0.32
C THR A 71 -1.80 3.09 -1.60
N LEU A 72 -2.31 2.46 -2.65
CA LEU A 72 -1.72 2.41 -3.98
C LEU A 72 -2.48 3.34 -4.93
N GLY A 73 -1.85 4.41 -5.38
CA GLY A 73 -2.51 5.41 -6.22
C GLY A 73 -1.54 6.32 -6.96
N THR A 74 -1.77 7.62 -6.93
CA THR A 74 -0.86 8.63 -7.49
C THR A 74 0.54 8.49 -6.89
N GLY A 75 0.58 8.16 -5.60
CA GLY A 75 1.79 7.83 -4.85
C GLY A 75 1.61 6.52 -4.06
N PHE A 76 2.51 6.32 -3.12
CA PHE A 76 2.59 5.17 -2.23
C PHE A 76 2.37 5.63 -0.78
N GLY A 77 1.11 5.65 -0.34
CA GLY A 77 0.76 6.06 1.01
C GLY A 77 0.80 4.90 2.01
N GLY A 78 1.00 5.24 3.27
CA GLY A 78 0.92 4.29 4.37
C GLY A 78 0.40 4.93 5.65
N GLY A 79 -0.04 4.09 6.57
CA GLY A 79 -0.42 4.45 7.92
C GLY A 79 -0.28 3.24 8.82
N VAL A 80 0.03 3.47 10.07
CA VAL A 80 0.28 2.41 11.06
C VAL A 80 -0.63 2.61 12.27
N VAL A 81 -1.28 1.54 12.68
CA VAL A 81 -2.06 1.49 13.92
C VAL A 81 -1.43 0.45 14.84
N LEU A 82 -1.08 0.86 16.06
CA LEU A 82 -0.50 -0.01 17.08
C LEU A 82 -1.42 -0.01 18.29
N ASP A 83 -1.85 -1.19 18.71
CA ASP A 83 -2.76 -1.40 19.85
C ASP A 83 -4.03 -0.52 19.75
N GLY A 84 -4.57 -0.36 18.54
CA GLY A 84 -5.76 0.45 18.24
C GLY A 84 -5.51 1.97 18.18
N VAL A 85 -4.25 2.42 18.26
CA VAL A 85 -3.89 3.84 18.22
C VAL A 85 -3.09 4.14 16.95
N LEU A 86 -3.49 5.17 16.21
CA LEU A 86 -2.76 5.65 15.04
C LEU A 86 -1.37 6.17 15.42
N LEU A 87 -0.33 5.60 14.80
CA LEU A 87 1.05 6.03 14.98
C LEU A 87 1.31 7.31 14.19
N ARG A 88 1.28 8.44 14.84
CA ARG A 88 1.56 9.72 14.21
C ARG A 88 3.07 10.06 14.19
N GLY A 89 3.81 9.54 15.17
CA GLY A 89 5.19 9.92 15.42
C GLY A 89 5.32 11.35 15.96
N ASP A 90 6.50 11.69 16.43
CA ASP A 90 6.79 13.03 17.00
C ASP A 90 6.83 14.12 15.92
N ASN A 91 7.15 13.75 14.70
CA ASN A 91 7.27 14.66 13.55
C ASN A 91 6.10 14.52 12.53
N GLY A 92 5.10 13.70 12.84
CA GLY A 92 3.97 13.45 11.95
C GLY A 92 4.34 12.60 10.71
N CYS A 93 5.40 11.80 10.79
CA CYS A 93 5.91 10.95 9.69
C CYS A 93 5.78 9.44 10.01
N GLY A 94 4.92 9.09 10.98
CA GLY A 94 4.63 7.69 11.28
C GLY A 94 3.92 7.04 10.09
N GLY A 95 4.47 5.94 9.55
CA GLY A 95 3.87 5.24 8.41
C GLY A 95 4.30 5.75 7.02
N ASP A 96 5.26 6.65 6.91
CA ASP A 96 5.80 7.17 5.64
C ASP A 96 6.59 6.10 4.86
N VAL A 97 5.88 5.08 4.35
CA VAL A 97 6.49 3.97 3.58
C VAL A 97 7.00 4.40 2.21
N TRP A 98 6.47 5.49 1.65
CA TRP A 98 6.81 5.99 0.32
C TRP A 98 8.29 6.30 0.14
N CYS A 99 8.95 6.78 1.20
CA CYS A 99 10.36 7.15 1.17
C CYS A 99 11.32 5.99 1.53
N MET A 100 10.82 4.79 1.78
CA MET A 100 11.65 3.61 1.98
C MET A 100 12.49 3.34 0.73
N ARG A 101 13.57 2.59 0.90
CA ARG A 101 14.45 2.23 -0.21
C ARG A 101 13.71 1.32 -1.19
N ASN A 102 13.90 1.59 -2.47
CA ASN A 102 13.44 0.74 -3.53
C ASN A 102 14.49 -0.35 -3.79
N GLU A 103 14.20 -1.61 -3.48
CA GLU A 103 15.17 -2.70 -3.65
C GLU A 103 15.48 -2.96 -5.12
N ARG A 104 14.49 -2.81 -6.02
CA ARG A 104 14.67 -2.99 -7.46
C ARG A 104 15.51 -1.86 -8.08
N TYR A 105 15.39 -0.64 -7.55
CA TYR A 105 16.13 0.55 -7.98
C TYR A 105 16.74 1.23 -6.76
N PRO A 106 17.89 0.73 -6.24
CA PRO A 106 18.43 1.13 -4.93
C PRO A 106 18.79 2.62 -4.77
N GLN A 107 18.78 3.39 -5.86
CA GLN A 107 18.99 4.83 -5.86
C GLN A 107 17.67 5.64 -5.78
N MET A 108 16.54 4.95 -5.81
CA MET A 108 15.21 5.57 -5.82
C MET A 108 14.45 5.25 -4.53
N ILE A 109 13.45 6.07 -4.24
CA ILE A 109 12.47 5.80 -3.19
C ILE A 109 11.46 4.73 -3.66
N ALA A 110 10.82 4.05 -2.71
CA ALA A 110 9.84 2.99 -3.01
C ALA A 110 8.69 3.50 -3.90
N GLU A 111 8.23 4.74 -3.72
CA GLU A 111 7.16 5.33 -4.53
C GLU A 111 7.47 5.35 -6.03
N GLU A 112 8.74 5.44 -6.44
CA GLU A 112 9.10 5.36 -7.87
C GLU A 112 8.83 3.98 -8.48
N GLY A 113 8.69 2.94 -7.66
CA GLY A 113 8.24 1.61 -8.07
C GLY A 113 6.77 1.35 -7.78
N VAL A 114 6.11 2.19 -6.96
CA VAL A 114 4.76 1.95 -6.44
C VAL A 114 3.88 3.17 -6.66
N SER A 115 3.58 3.47 -7.91
CA SER A 115 2.73 4.61 -8.28
C SER A 115 2.11 4.43 -9.65
N ILE A 116 1.13 5.27 -9.99
CA ILE A 116 0.58 5.38 -11.36
C ILE A 116 1.70 5.56 -12.39
N ARG A 117 2.71 6.37 -12.06
CA ARG A 117 3.87 6.61 -12.94
C ARG A 117 4.68 5.33 -13.16
N ALA A 118 4.88 4.53 -12.11
CA ALA A 118 5.61 3.27 -12.18
C ALA A 118 4.91 2.26 -13.11
N VAL A 119 3.60 2.09 -12.99
CA VAL A 119 2.82 1.19 -13.87
C VAL A 119 3.00 1.59 -15.35
N ARG A 120 2.88 2.87 -15.66
CA ARG A 120 3.03 3.37 -17.03
C ARG A 120 4.46 3.17 -17.55
N ARG A 121 5.46 3.51 -16.75
CA ARG A 121 6.88 3.37 -17.10
C ARG A 121 7.23 1.91 -17.38
N VAL A 122 6.87 1.00 -16.48
CA VAL A 122 7.19 -0.43 -16.66
C VAL A 122 6.45 -1.00 -17.87
N TYR A 123 5.18 -0.65 -18.06
CA TYR A 123 4.45 -1.07 -19.26
C TYR A 123 5.14 -0.59 -20.55
N GLN A 124 5.62 0.65 -20.60
CA GLN A 124 6.37 1.18 -21.74
C GLN A 124 7.69 0.43 -21.96
N GLU A 125 8.45 0.21 -20.89
CA GLU A 125 9.73 -0.51 -20.92
C GLU A 125 9.57 -1.95 -21.44
N GLU A 126 8.55 -2.66 -20.97
CA GLU A 126 8.31 -4.07 -21.31
C GLU A 126 7.60 -4.27 -22.65
N SER A 127 6.76 -3.34 -23.07
CA SER A 127 6.02 -3.46 -24.34
C SER A 127 6.71 -2.80 -25.53
N GLY A 128 7.58 -1.82 -25.28
CA GLY A 128 8.12 -0.92 -26.30
C GLY A 128 7.08 0.03 -26.90
N GLN A 129 5.87 0.10 -26.33
CA GLN A 129 4.77 0.94 -26.83
C GLN A 129 4.74 2.28 -26.13
N ASP A 130 4.27 3.31 -26.83
CA ASP A 130 4.00 4.60 -26.19
C ASP A 130 2.84 4.49 -25.19
N VAL A 131 2.99 5.19 -24.07
CA VAL A 131 2.00 5.24 -22.98
C VAL A 131 1.32 6.61 -22.89
N GLU A 132 1.53 7.49 -23.85
CA GLU A 132 0.85 8.79 -23.87
C GLU A 132 -0.67 8.59 -23.86
N GLY A 133 -1.35 9.24 -22.91
CA GLY A 133 -2.81 9.12 -22.72
C GLY A 133 -3.28 7.82 -22.07
N LEU A 134 -2.42 6.80 -21.84
CA LEU A 134 -2.84 5.60 -21.12
C LEU A 134 -2.93 5.86 -19.61
N THR A 135 -4.07 5.48 -19.04
CA THR A 135 -4.25 5.41 -17.58
C THR A 135 -3.88 4.02 -17.05
N PRO A 136 -3.65 3.84 -15.75
CA PRO A 136 -3.49 2.50 -15.17
C PRO A 136 -4.70 1.58 -15.40
N TYR A 137 -5.90 2.15 -15.48
CA TYR A 137 -7.09 1.38 -15.84
C TYR A 137 -7.02 0.84 -17.26
N ASP A 138 -6.52 1.64 -18.21
CA ASP A 138 -6.30 1.19 -19.58
C ASP A 138 -5.28 0.04 -19.64
N ILE A 139 -4.17 0.15 -18.89
CA ILE A 139 -3.16 -0.91 -18.78
C ILE A 139 -3.77 -2.16 -18.13
N TYR A 140 -4.63 -1.99 -17.12
CA TYR A 140 -5.39 -3.10 -16.55
C TYR A 140 -6.31 -3.77 -17.59
N GLN A 141 -7.02 -2.99 -18.42
CA GLN A 141 -7.84 -3.54 -19.50
C GLN A 141 -6.99 -4.29 -20.57
N ILE A 142 -5.77 -3.84 -20.81
CA ILE A 142 -4.82 -4.56 -21.66
C ILE A 142 -4.41 -5.89 -21.02
N ALA A 143 -4.10 -5.89 -19.72
CA ALA A 143 -3.79 -7.12 -18.96
C ALA A 143 -4.91 -8.14 -19.00
N GLU A 144 -6.18 -7.66 -19.04
CA GLU A 144 -7.39 -8.48 -19.18
C GLU A 144 -7.68 -8.96 -20.62
N GLY A 145 -6.93 -8.48 -21.61
CA GLY A 145 -7.22 -8.73 -23.02
C GLY A 145 -8.48 -8.01 -23.54
N LYS A 146 -8.96 -7.00 -22.83
CA LYS A 146 -10.15 -6.19 -23.18
C LYS A 146 -9.82 -4.91 -23.94
N ARG A 147 -8.55 -4.60 -24.08
CA ARG A 147 -8.01 -3.48 -24.83
C ARG A 147 -6.79 -3.94 -25.63
N GLU A 148 -6.60 -3.37 -26.81
CA GLU A 148 -5.41 -3.62 -27.65
C GLU A 148 -4.13 -3.17 -26.91
N GLY A 149 -3.07 -3.97 -27.03
CA GLY A 149 -1.79 -3.74 -26.37
C GLY A 149 -1.04 -5.05 -26.10
N ASN A 150 -0.05 -5.00 -25.21
CA ASN A 150 0.71 -6.17 -24.78
C ASN A 150 0.24 -6.63 -23.38
N PRO A 151 -0.60 -7.69 -23.28
CA PRO A 151 -1.12 -8.15 -21.99
C PRO A 151 -0.04 -8.64 -21.03
N GLN A 152 1.05 -9.22 -21.55
CA GLN A 152 2.12 -9.71 -20.68
C GLN A 152 2.90 -8.56 -20.05
N ALA A 153 3.24 -7.54 -20.82
CA ALA A 153 3.86 -6.33 -20.31
C ALA A 153 2.97 -5.61 -19.28
N ALA A 154 1.66 -5.59 -19.53
CA ALA A 154 0.70 -5.00 -18.59
C ALA A 154 0.64 -5.76 -17.25
N LYS A 155 0.63 -7.09 -17.29
CA LYS A 155 0.69 -7.92 -16.07
C LYS A 155 2.00 -7.72 -15.33
N GLU A 156 3.11 -7.66 -16.06
CA GLU A 156 4.44 -7.43 -15.50
C GLU A 156 4.54 -6.09 -14.80
N ALA A 157 3.93 -5.03 -15.35
CA ALA A 157 3.90 -3.71 -14.72
C ALA A 157 3.24 -3.74 -13.32
N PHE A 158 2.12 -4.43 -13.17
CA PHE A 158 1.47 -4.59 -11.87
C PHE A 158 2.22 -5.56 -10.94
N ARG A 159 2.84 -6.60 -11.48
CA ARG A 159 3.64 -7.55 -10.71
C ARG A 159 4.85 -6.87 -10.08
N GLN A 160 5.60 -6.06 -10.86
CA GLN A 160 6.75 -5.30 -10.35
C GLN A 160 6.35 -4.28 -9.30
N LEU A 161 5.22 -3.59 -9.48
CA LEU A 161 4.66 -2.72 -8.45
C LEU A 161 4.40 -3.50 -7.16
N GLY A 162 3.81 -4.69 -7.27
CA GLY A 162 3.56 -5.56 -6.13
C GLY A 162 4.84 -6.00 -5.41
N GLU A 163 5.90 -6.32 -6.14
CA GLU A 163 7.20 -6.69 -5.54
C GLU A 163 7.77 -5.54 -4.71
N VAL A 164 7.89 -4.34 -5.29
CA VAL A 164 8.44 -3.18 -4.58
C VAL A 164 7.58 -2.79 -3.38
N ALA A 165 6.25 -2.85 -3.52
CA ALA A 165 5.34 -2.62 -2.39
C ALA A 165 5.55 -3.66 -1.29
N GLY A 166 5.65 -4.94 -1.64
CA GLY A 166 5.86 -6.03 -0.70
C GLY A 166 7.17 -5.93 0.06
N GLU A 167 8.26 -5.53 -0.60
CA GLU A 167 9.57 -5.30 0.04
C GLU A 167 9.51 -4.16 1.06
N ALA A 168 8.88 -3.03 0.71
CA ALA A 168 8.66 -1.94 1.65
C ALA A 168 7.75 -2.37 2.81
N MET A 169 6.67 -3.10 2.53
CA MET A 169 5.78 -3.67 3.54
C MET A 169 6.49 -4.64 4.48
N ALA A 170 7.40 -5.49 3.97
CA ALA A 170 8.18 -6.40 4.81
C ALA A 170 9.01 -5.64 5.86
N ASN A 171 9.67 -4.56 5.46
CA ASN A 171 10.42 -3.71 6.38
C ASN A 171 9.51 -3.08 7.46
N ALA A 172 8.34 -2.60 7.07
CA ALA A 172 7.37 -2.03 8.02
C ALA A 172 6.77 -3.11 8.95
N LEU A 173 6.41 -4.27 8.41
CA LEU A 173 5.79 -5.36 9.18
C LEU A 173 6.73 -5.98 10.21
N ASN A 174 8.05 -5.95 9.99
CA ASN A 174 9.03 -6.33 11.01
C ASN A 174 8.99 -5.44 12.27
N ILE A 175 8.38 -4.25 12.16
CA ILE A 175 8.21 -3.32 13.29
C ILE A 175 6.78 -3.36 13.82
N VAL A 176 5.80 -3.40 12.91
CA VAL A 176 4.37 -3.32 13.24
C VAL A 176 3.86 -4.64 13.81
N ASP A 177 4.32 -5.77 13.29
CA ASP A 177 3.85 -7.13 13.67
C ASP A 177 2.32 -7.20 13.76
N GLY A 178 1.65 -7.15 12.61
CA GLY A 178 0.20 -7.07 12.56
C GLY A 178 -0.39 -7.45 11.21
N VAL A 179 -1.65 -7.12 11.03
CA VAL A 179 -2.39 -7.31 9.77
C VAL A 179 -1.98 -6.23 8.79
N ALA A 180 -1.88 -6.56 7.50
CA ALA A 180 -1.69 -5.58 6.44
C ALA A 180 -2.94 -5.48 5.56
N VAL A 181 -3.32 -4.25 5.19
CA VAL A 181 -4.43 -3.99 4.27
C VAL A 181 -3.97 -3.05 3.17
N ILE A 182 -4.36 -3.38 1.93
CA ILE A 182 -4.00 -2.62 0.73
C ILE A 182 -5.26 -2.03 0.10
N GLY A 183 -5.27 -0.71 -0.07
CA GLY A 183 -6.34 0.04 -0.72
C GLY A 183 -5.82 1.02 -1.77
N GLY A 184 -6.67 1.98 -2.14
CA GLY A 184 -6.35 2.98 -3.14
C GLY A 184 -6.76 2.60 -4.56
N GLY A 185 -6.60 3.53 -5.49
CA GLY A 185 -7.12 3.39 -6.86
C GLY A 185 -6.51 2.26 -7.69
N LEU A 186 -5.29 1.80 -7.36
CA LEU A 186 -4.65 0.67 -8.03
C LEU A 186 -5.01 -0.68 -7.41
N ALA A 187 -5.63 -0.72 -6.24
CA ALA A 187 -6.02 -1.98 -5.56
C ALA A 187 -7.00 -2.81 -6.41
N GLY A 188 -7.77 -2.18 -7.31
CA GLY A 188 -8.60 -2.90 -8.28
C GLY A 188 -7.84 -3.84 -9.23
N ALA A 189 -6.52 -3.68 -9.35
CA ALA A 189 -5.64 -4.61 -10.07
C ALA A 189 -5.01 -5.67 -9.14
N GLY A 190 -5.59 -5.89 -7.96
CA GLY A 190 -5.08 -6.76 -6.89
C GLY A 190 -4.65 -8.14 -7.36
N LYS A 191 -5.41 -8.76 -8.27
CA LYS A 191 -5.05 -10.08 -8.81
C LYS A 191 -3.69 -10.15 -9.51
N TYR A 192 -3.15 -9.02 -9.99
CA TYR A 192 -1.82 -8.91 -10.59
C TYR A 192 -0.79 -8.36 -9.61
N ILE A 193 -1.22 -7.59 -8.62
CA ILE A 193 -0.36 -6.94 -7.61
C ILE A 193 -0.05 -7.91 -6.46
N LEU A 194 -1.08 -8.53 -5.87
CA LEU A 194 -0.94 -9.36 -4.67
C LEU A 194 0.03 -10.53 -4.82
N PRO A 195 0.13 -11.25 -5.95
CA PRO A 195 1.16 -12.28 -6.10
C PRO A 195 2.58 -11.75 -5.92
N GLY A 196 2.89 -10.56 -6.41
CA GLY A 196 4.18 -9.90 -6.21
C GLY A 196 4.41 -9.50 -4.76
N VAL A 197 3.39 -8.90 -4.11
CA VAL A 197 3.45 -8.55 -2.68
C VAL A 197 3.71 -9.78 -1.83
N VAL A 198 2.93 -10.85 -2.00
CA VAL A 198 3.07 -12.09 -1.20
C VAL A 198 4.41 -12.75 -1.44
N ALA A 199 4.90 -12.78 -2.69
CA ALA A 199 6.21 -13.33 -3.01
C ALA A 199 7.34 -12.56 -2.30
N ALA A 200 7.28 -11.24 -2.28
CA ALA A 200 8.24 -10.40 -1.57
C ALA A 200 8.18 -10.62 -0.04
N LEU A 201 6.96 -10.65 0.55
CA LEU A 201 6.78 -10.90 1.98
C LEU A 201 7.27 -12.29 2.42
N LYS A 202 7.15 -13.31 1.55
CA LYS A 202 7.67 -14.67 1.77
C LYS A 202 9.14 -14.84 1.36
N GLY A 203 9.79 -13.75 0.97
CA GLY A 203 11.18 -13.73 0.55
C GLY A 203 12.17 -14.13 1.65
N THR A 204 13.42 -14.33 1.27
CA THR A 204 14.52 -14.65 2.19
C THR A 204 15.69 -13.70 1.99
N ALA A 205 16.42 -13.42 3.05
CA ALA A 205 17.67 -12.66 3.01
C ALA A 205 18.85 -13.56 3.45
N GLY A 206 19.96 -13.43 2.74
CA GLY A 206 21.18 -14.18 3.01
C GLY A 206 22.05 -13.54 4.07
N THR A 207 22.93 -14.36 4.67
CA THR A 207 24.00 -13.89 5.56
C THR A 207 25.38 -14.14 4.95
N PHE A 208 26.39 -13.44 5.40
CA PHE A 208 27.77 -13.69 4.99
C PHE A 208 28.25 -15.12 5.35
N GLY A 209 27.60 -15.77 6.34
CA GLY A 209 27.86 -17.18 6.70
C GLY A 209 27.19 -18.21 5.78
N GLY A 210 26.50 -17.77 4.72
CA GLY A 210 25.86 -18.66 3.72
C GLY A 210 24.47 -19.16 4.12
N ASN A 211 23.93 -18.77 5.27
CA ASN A 211 22.56 -19.09 5.67
C ASN A 211 21.57 -18.09 5.01
N ALA A 212 20.33 -18.51 4.83
CA ALA A 212 19.22 -17.66 4.43
C ALA A 212 18.11 -17.73 5.47
N PHE A 213 17.48 -16.59 5.75
CA PHE A 213 16.37 -16.49 6.69
C PHE A 213 15.16 -15.84 6.01
N PRO A 214 13.92 -16.23 6.37
CA PRO A 214 12.73 -15.49 5.96
C PRO A 214 12.85 -14.01 6.33
N ILE A 215 12.45 -13.13 5.42
CA ILE A 215 12.44 -11.68 5.69
C ILE A 215 11.48 -11.36 6.83
N LEU A 216 10.34 -12.05 6.88
CA LEU A 216 9.37 -11.99 7.99
C LEU A 216 9.44 -13.27 8.81
N GLN A 217 9.39 -13.15 10.14
CA GLN A 217 9.32 -14.29 11.06
C GLN A 217 7.88 -14.76 11.32
N MET A 218 6.88 -14.04 10.78
CA MET A 218 5.47 -14.42 10.83
C MET A 218 5.05 -15.11 9.53
N ASP A 219 4.03 -15.95 9.60
CA ASP A 219 3.43 -16.54 8.42
C ASP A 219 2.66 -15.48 7.64
N VAL A 220 2.71 -15.57 6.31
CA VAL A 220 2.03 -14.65 5.39
C VAL A 220 0.90 -15.39 4.69
N PHE A 221 -0.32 -14.91 4.89
CA PHE A 221 -1.53 -15.42 4.24
C PHE A 221 -2.15 -14.30 3.39
N ASN A 222 -2.60 -14.68 2.19
CA ASN A 222 -3.36 -13.80 1.34
C ASN A 222 -4.86 -13.99 1.58
N TRP A 223 -5.52 -13.03 2.22
CA TRP A 223 -6.95 -13.11 2.53
C TRP A 223 -7.85 -13.19 1.29
N GLU A 224 -7.39 -12.73 0.14
CA GLU A 224 -8.09 -12.86 -1.15
C GLU A 224 -7.99 -14.28 -1.74
N ASP A 225 -7.10 -15.12 -1.22
CA ASP A 225 -6.92 -16.51 -1.63
C ASP A 225 -7.71 -17.44 -0.68
N GLU A 226 -8.62 -18.25 -1.24
CA GLU A 226 -9.49 -19.13 -0.45
C GLU A 226 -8.70 -20.18 0.35
N ALA A 227 -7.64 -20.74 -0.26
CA ALA A 227 -6.80 -21.73 0.40
C ALA A 227 -5.95 -21.15 1.54
N ASP A 228 -5.60 -19.86 1.45
CA ASP A 228 -4.90 -19.17 2.55
C ASP A 228 -5.86 -18.75 3.67
N ARG A 229 -7.13 -18.48 3.37
CA ARG A 229 -8.15 -18.19 4.38
C ARG A 229 -8.54 -19.40 5.24
N GLU A 230 -8.36 -20.60 4.74
CA GLU A 230 -8.68 -21.86 5.46
C GLU A 230 -7.56 -22.28 6.44
N LYS A 231 -6.41 -21.63 6.41
CA LYS A 231 -5.25 -21.88 7.29
C LYS A 231 -5.30 -21.07 8.57
#